data_cddd65156167763de99091a189ee5c54
#
_entry.id   cddd65156167763de99091a189ee5c54
#
_cell.length_a   1.000
_cell.length_b   1.000
_cell.length_c   1.000
_cell.angle_alpha   90.00
_cell.angle_beta   90.00
_cell.angle_gamma   90.00
#
_symmetry.space_group_name_H-M   'P 1'
#
loop_
_entity.id
_entity.type
_entity.pdbx_description
1 polymer ?
#
loop_
_entity_poly.entity_id
_entity_poly.type
_entity_poly.pdbx_seq_one_letter_code
_entity_poly.pdbx_strand_id
1 'polypeptide(L)'
;MRVLFCTSKLPGAAIIRAVTWSDWSHVAIVDGDEVIEATWPSVRVAPLADIIAKHSRHTFAEIPCQDAAAVIAAVRSQVGKPYDLTALFGMLVRRDWQEADAWFCSELVAWAFAEAGAPLFRPEALYRITPQHLWMIAK
;
A
#
# COMPACT_ATOMS: atom_id res chain seq x y z
N MET A 1 6.62 1.02 -12.48
CA MET A 1 6.95 1.15 -11.03
C MET A 1 6.88 -0.21 -10.38
N ARG A 2 7.98 -0.64 -9.81
CA ARG A 2 8.04 -1.92 -9.11
C ARG A 2 7.37 -1.81 -7.74
N VAL A 3 6.50 -2.76 -7.43
CA VAL A 3 5.81 -2.87 -6.14
C VAL A 3 6.04 -4.25 -5.54
N LEU A 4 6.04 -4.31 -4.22
CA LEU A 4 6.14 -5.54 -3.44
C LEU A 4 4.77 -5.85 -2.83
N PHE A 5 4.20 -6.99 -3.18
CA PHE A 5 3.06 -7.55 -2.47
C PHE A 5 3.53 -8.58 -1.48
N CYS A 6 3.01 -8.55 -0.26
CA CYS A 6 3.36 -9.52 0.74
C CYS A 6 2.22 -9.85 1.71
N THR A 7 2.40 -10.95 2.43
CA THR A 7 1.48 -11.38 3.47
C THR A 7 2.24 -12.13 4.57
N SER A 8 1.65 -12.16 5.75
CA SER A 8 2.19 -12.90 6.90
C SER A 8 1.15 -13.87 7.44
N LYS A 9 1.58 -14.73 8.35
CA LYS A 9 0.69 -15.68 9.08
C LYS A 9 0.03 -15.04 10.31
N LEU A 10 0.27 -13.75 10.56
CA LEU A 10 -0.32 -13.02 11.69
C LEU A 10 -1.84 -12.90 11.53
N PRO A 11 -2.60 -12.92 12.64
CA PRO A 11 -4.06 -12.78 12.61
C PRO A 11 -4.54 -11.53 11.87
N GLY A 12 -3.89 -10.39 12.08
CA GLY A 12 -4.23 -9.15 11.38
C GLY A 12 -4.12 -9.25 9.85
N ALA A 13 -3.09 -9.93 9.34
CA ALA A 13 -2.94 -10.18 7.91
C ALA A 13 -4.06 -11.11 7.37
N ALA A 14 -4.48 -12.09 8.15
CA ALA A 14 -5.59 -12.97 7.79
C ALA A 14 -6.91 -12.20 7.70
N ILE A 15 -7.16 -11.28 8.63
CA ILE A 15 -8.33 -10.40 8.62
C ILE A 15 -8.33 -9.52 7.37
N ILE A 16 -7.21 -8.85 7.07
CA ILE A 16 -7.10 -8.02 5.88
C ILE A 16 -7.43 -8.83 4.62
N ARG A 17 -6.82 -10.00 4.44
CA ARG A 17 -7.10 -10.87 3.29
C ARG A 17 -8.58 -11.27 3.18
N ALA A 18 -9.19 -11.65 4.29
CA ALA A 18 -10.59 -12.08 4.32
C ALA A 18 -11.53 -10.91 3.94
N VAL A 19 -11.30 -9.71 4.48
CA VAL A 19 -12.14 -8.53 4.26
C VAL A 19 -11.97 -7.96 2.87
N THR A 20 -10.74 -7.99 2.33
CA THR A 20 -10.41 -7.42 1.02
C THR A 20 -10.50 -8.44 -0.12
N TRP A 21 -10.83 -9.70 0.15
CA TRP A 21 -10.86 -10.80 -0.82
C TRP A 21 -9.53 -10.91 -1.58
N SER A 22 -8.42 -10.69 -0.88
CA SER A 22 -7.08 -10.63 -1.44
C SER A 22 -6.21 -11.79 -0.95
N ASP A 23 -5.33 -12.26 -1.82
CA ASP A 23 -4.22 -13.13 -1.42
C ASP A 23 -3.15 -12.36 -0.64
N TRP A 24 -3.14 -11.05 -0.76
CA TRP A 24 -2.15 -10.14 -0.22
C TRP A 24 -2.75 -9.29 0.90
N SER A 25 -2.00 -9.12 1.98
CA SER A 25 -2.39 -8.27 3.11
C SER A 25 -1.65 -6.94 3.15
N HIS A 26 -0.62 -6.78 2.31
CA HIS A 26 0.23 -5.61 2.30
C HIS A 26 0.83 -5.36 0.92
N VAL A 27 1.08 -4.08 0.62
CA VAL A 27 1.77 -3.63 -0.60
C VAL A 27 2.69 -2.46 -0.26
N ALA A 28 3.85 -2.41 -0.91
CA ALA A 28 4.84 -1.35 -0.75
C ALA A 28 5.44 -0.94 -2.11
N ILE A 29 5.90 0.30 -2.24
CA ILE A 29 6.67 0.76 -3.40
C ILE A 29 8.13 0.36 -3.19
N VAL A 30 8.77 -0.17 -4.24
CA VAL A 30 10.18 -0.57 -4.22
C VAL A 30 11.03 0.52 -4.89
N ASP A 31 12.03 1.00 -4.18
CA ASP A 31 13.01 1.97 -4.63
C ASP A 31 14.43 1.43 -4.41
N GLY A 32 15.01 0.79 -5.44
CA GLY A 32 16.29 0.11 -5.32
C GLY A 32 16.26 -1.03 -4.30
N ASP A 33 17.09 -0.91 -3.26
CA ASP A 33 17.18 -1.87 -2.16
C ASP A 33 16.31 -1.50 -0.94
N GLU A 34 15.46 -0.50 -1.12
CA GLU A 34 14.53 -0.02 -0.10
C GLU A 34 13.07 -0.24 -0.53
N VAL A 35 12.18 -0.25 0.45
CA VAL A 35 10.74 -0.12 0.27
C VAL A 35 10.21 1.08 1.03
N ILE A 36 9.18 1.71 0.47
CA ILE A 36 8.42 2.75 1.13
C ILE A 36 7.03 2.20 1.36
N GLU A 37 6.62 2.12 2.62
CA GLU A 37 5.42 1.44 3.03
C GLU A 37 4.64 2.20 4.11
N ALA A 38 3.31 2.14 4.04
CA ALA A 38 2.46 2.49 5.18
C ALA A 38 2.24 1.23 6.03
N THR A 39 2.75 1.27 7.24
CA THR A 39 2.61 0.20 8.24
C THR A 39 2.50 0.83 9.61
N TRP A 40 1.98 0.09 10.60
CA TRP A 40 1.94 0.63 11.95
C TRP A 40 3.37 0.84 12.51
N PRO A 41 3.71 1.97 13.16
CA PRO A 41 2.82 3.11 13.47
C PRO A 41 2.73 4.18 12.38
N SER A 42 3.60 4.17 11.35
CA SER A 42 3.65 5.25 10.36
C SER A 42 4.23 4.82 9.02
N VAL A 43 4.07 5.67 8.01
CA VAL A 43 4.78 5.54 6.73
C VAL A 43 6.29 5.60 6.99
N ARG A 44 7.03 4.65 6.44
CA ARG A 44 8.48 4.54 6.63
C ARG A 44 9.21 4.04 5.39
N VAL A 45 10.51 4.24 5.39
CA VAL A 45 11.46 3.58 4.49
C VAL A 45 12.11 2.43 5.27
N ALA A 46 12.23 1.27 4.65
CA ALA A 46 12.86 0.10 5.24
C ALA A 46 13.69 -0.67 4.21
N PRO A 47 14.76 -1.39 4.61
CA PRO A 47 15.49 -2.27 3.70
C PRO A 47 14.57 -3.35 3.12
N LEU A 48 14.62 -3.54 1.81
CA LEU A 48 13.82 -4.55 1.10
C LEU A 48 14.03 -5.96 1.68
N ALA A 49 15.27 -6.30 2.01
CA ALA A 49 15.62 -7.59 2.57
C ALA A 49 14.91 -7.87 3.91
N ASP A 50 14.78 -6.85 4.77
CA ASP A 50 14.12 -6.97 6.07
C ASP A 50 12.62 -7.22 5.90
N ILE A 51 12.00 -6.56 4.92
CA ILE A 51 10.57 -6.76 4.65
C ILE A 51 10.31 -8.14 4.08
N ILE A 52 11.16 -8.61 3.16
CA ILE A 52 11.05 -9.98 2.62
C ILE A 52 11.21 -11.02 3.73
N ALA A 53 12.21 -10.87 4.60
CA ALA A 53 12.45 -11.81 5.70
C ALA A 53 11.31 -11.87 6.72
N LYS A 54 10.61 -10.77 6.93
CA LYS A 54 9.50 -10.65 7.90
C LYS A 54 8.19 -11.29 7.42
N HIS A 55 8.00 -11.45 6.11
CA HIS A 55 6.76 -11.93 5.52
C HIS A 55 6.87 -13.39 5.09
N SER A 56 5.79 -14.17 5.27
CA SER A 56 5.75 -15.59 4.94
C SER A 56 5.65 -15.88 3.44
N ARG A 57 5.12 -14.92 2.68
CA ARG A 57 5.00 -14.95 1.21
C ARG A 57 5.10 -13.55 0.66
N HIS A 58 5.81 -13.40 -0.44
CA HIS A 58 5.93 -12.14 -1.16
C HIS A 58 6.02 -12.38 -2.67
N THR A 59 5.74 -11.35 -3.44
CA THR A 59 5.97 -11.29 -4.87
C THR A 59 6.19 -9.85 -5.32
N PHE A 60 6.93 -9.70 -6.41
CA PHE A 60 7.10 -8.42 -7.08
C PHE A 60 6.13 -8.36 -8.25
N ALA A 61 5.65 -7.16 -8.53
CA ALA A 61 4.87 -6.87 -9.72
C ALA A 61 5.19 -5.47 -10.23
N GLU A 62 4.84 -5.19 -11.48
CA GLU A 62 5.05 -3.88 -12.10
C GLU A 62 3.71 -3.20 -12.32
N ILE A 63 3.55 -1.98 -11.82
CA ILE A 63 2.45 -1.11 -12.21
C ILE A 63 2.98 -0.15 -13.28
N PRO A 64 2.35 -0.08 -14.48
CA PRO A 64 2.78 0.83 -15.53
C PRO A 64 2.88 2.27 -15.04
N CYS A 65 4.00 2.92 -15.29
CA CYS A 65 4.29 4.27 -14.82
C CYS A 65 5.16 5.00 -15.85
N GLN A 66 4.82 6.24 -16.19
CA GLN A 66 5.60 7.08 -17.10
C GLN A 66 6.73 7.79 -16.36
N ASP A 67 6.51 8.21 -15.12
CA ASP A 67 7.48 8.90 -14.28
C ASP A 67 7.60 8.22 -12.91
N ALA A 68 8.49 7.25 -12.83
CA ALA A 68 8.77 6.53 -11.60
C ALA A 68 9.40 7.44 -10.52
N ALA A 69 10.19 8.42 -10.93
CA ALA A 69 10.84 9.34 -10.00
C ALA A 69 9.81 10.24 -9.30
N ALA A 70 8.80 10.72 -10.03
CA ALA A 70 7.71 11.49 -9.44
C ALA A 70 6.89 10.67 -8.43
N VAL A 71 6.60 9.39 -8.73
CA VAL A 71 5.89 8.50 -7.79
C VAL A 71 6.72 8.27 -6.52
N ILE A 72 8.03 8.04 -6.66
CA ILE A 72 8.94 7.87 -5.52
C ILE A 72 9.01 9.15 -4.69
N ALA A 73 9.14 10.31 -5.33
CA ALA A 73 9.15 11.59 -4.63
C ALA A 73 7.85 11.82 -3.85
N ALA A 74 6.70 11.54 -4.47
CA ALA A 74 5.41 11.66 -3.83
C ALA A 74 5.31 10.76 -2.59
N VAL A 75 5.59 9.47 -2.71
CA VAL A 75 5.49 8.55 -1.56
C VAL A 75 6.49 8.88 -0.46
N ARG A 76 7.70 9.32 -0.79
CA ARG A 76 8.72 9.75 0.20
C ARG A 76 8.27 10.98 0.99
N SER A 77 7.49 11.88 0.39
CA SER A 77 6.95 13.06 1.08
C SER A 77 5.98 12.71 2.23
N GLN A 78 5.46 11.48 2.25
CA GLN A 78 4.52 11.00 3.26
C GLN A 78 5.20 10.28 4.42
N VAL A 79 6.51 10.08 4.37
CA VAL A 79 7.26 9.41 5.45
C VAL A 79 7.04 10.14 6.78
N GLY A 80 6.72 9.38 7.81
CA GLY A 80 6.41 9.89 9.15
C GLY A 80 4.90 10.11 9.41
N LYS A 81 4.05 10.16 8.39
CA LYS A 81 2.59 10.23 8.60
C LYS A 81 2.05 8.94 9.22
N PRO A 82 1.03 9.04 10.10
CA PRO A 82 0.51 7.88 10.81
C PRO A 82 -0.13 6.84 9.89
N TYR A 83 -0.16 5.60 10.38
CA TYR A 83 -0.90 4.50 9.75
C TYR A 83 -2.37 4.53 10.13
N ASP A 84 -3.26 4.42 9.16
CA ASP A 84 -4.69 4.45 9.37
C ASP A 84 -5.23 3.09 9.85
N LEU A 85 -5.29 2.91 11.17
CA LEU A 85 -5.96 1.76 11.77
C LEU A 85 -7.48 1.85 11.67
N THR A 86 -8.04 3.06 11.57
CA THR A 86 -9.49 3.25 11.49
C THR A 86 -10.02 2.85 10.13
N ALA A 87 -9.25 3.03 9.06
CA ALA A 87 -9.58 2.52 7.74
C ALA A 87 -9.71 0.98 7.73
N LEU A 88 -8.85 0.26 8.47
CA LEU A 88 -8.96 -1.19 8.59
C LEU A 88 -10.29 -1.60 9.26
N PHE A 89 -10.68 -0.91 10.33
CA PHE A 89 -11.99 -1.12 10.97
C PHE A 89 -13.15 -0.68 10.08
N GLY A 90 -13.01 0.43 9.36
CA GLY A 90 -13.99 0.92 8.39
C GLY A 90 -14.25 -0.10 7.29
N MET A 91 -13.23 -0.75 6.76
CA MET A 91 -13.36 -1.85 5.79
C MET A 91 -14.15 -3.03 6.34
N LEU A 92 -13.92 -3.41 7.62
CA LEU A 92 -14.63 -4.49 8.30
C LEU A 92 -16.13 -4.22 8.43
N VAL A 93 -16.51 -2.97 8.72
CA VAL A 93 -17.93 -2.59 8.94
C VAL A 93 -18.57 -1.90 7.73
N ARG A 94 -17.86 -1.83 6.59
CA ARG A 94 -18.29 -1.15 5.36
C ARG A 94 -18.69 0.31 5.56
N ARG A 95 -17.98 1.02 6.45
CA ARG A 95 -18.18 2.44 6.73
C ARG A 95 -16.94 3.23 6.33
N ASP A 96 -17.18 4.45 5.85
CA ASP A 96 -16.14 5.41 5.48
C ASP A 96 -15.58 6.09 6.74
N TRP A 97 -14.78 5.37 7.50
CA TRP A 97 -14.06 5.90 8.65
C TRP A 97 -12.60 6.12 8.21
N GLN A 98 -12.28 7.36 7.91
CA GLN A 98 -10.92 7.77 7.54
C GLN A 98 -10.42 8.87 8.44
N GLU A 99 -9.14 8.80 8.76
CA GLU A 99 -8.38 9.93 9.28
C GLU A 99 -7.71 10.63 8.09
N ALA A 100 -7.96 11.93 7.93
CA ALA A 100 -7.55 12.72 6.76
C ALA A 100 -6.01 12.77 6.55
N ASP A 101 -5.22 12.47 7.58
CA ASP A 101 -3.75 12.54 7.57
C ASP A 101 -3.07 11.19 7.83
N ALA A 102 -3.79 10.07 7.73
CA ALA A 102 -3.26 8.73 7.96
C ALA A 102 -3.37 7.86 6.69
N TRP A 103 -2.50 6.85 6.55
CA TRP A 103 -2.42 6.03 5.34
C TRP A 103 -2.63 4.56 5.59
N PHE A 104 -3.47 3.93 4.75
CA PHE A 104 -3.47 2.49 4.53
C PHE A 104 -2.48 2.14 3.41
N CYS A 105 -1.88 0.93 3.42
CA CYS A 105 -0.78 0.60 2.52
C CYS A 105 -1.11 0.74 1.03
N SER A 106 -2.29 0.29 0.61
CA SER A 106 -2.73 0.39 -0.79
C SER A 106 -3.21 1.77 -1.19
N GLU A 107 -3.75 2.54 -0.26
CA GLU A 107 -4.14 3.94 -0.49
C GLU A 107 -2.92 4.82 -0.74
N LEU A 108 -1.85 4.64 0.05
CA LEU A 108 -0.59 5.35 -0.14
C LEU A 108 -0.01 5.13 -1.53
N VAL A 109 -0.01 3.87 -2.00
CA VAL A 109 0.46 3.54 -3.36
C VAL A 109 -0.40 4.23 -4.40
N ALA A 110 -1.72 4.09 -4.34
CA ALA A 110 -2.63 4.68 -5.32
C ALA A 110 -2.55 6.22 -5.33
N TRP A 111 -2.44 6.83 -4.15
CA TRP A 111 -2.26 8.28 -4.00
C TRP A 111 -0.94 8.77 -4.61
N ALA A 112 0.17 8.05 -4.39
CA ALA A 112 1.47 8.45 -4.95
C ALA A 112 1.45 8.50 -6.49
N PHE A 113 0.73 7.58 -7.14
CA PHE A 113 0.53 7.63 -8.58
C PHE A 113 -0.36 8.81 -9.01
N ALA A 114 -1.42 9.11 -8.26
CA ALA A 114 -2.29 10.25 -8.56
C ALA A 114 -1.52 11.58 -8.43
N GLU A 115 -0.70 11.73 -7.39
CA GLU A 115 0.15 12.90 -7.16
C GLU A 115 1.20 13.08 -8.26
N ALA A 116 1.72 11.97 -8.79
CA ALA A 116 2.63 11.97 -9.94
C ALA A 116 1.93 12.22 -11.30
N GLY A 117 0.65 12.59 -11.31
CA GLY A 117 -0.12 12.87 -12.52
C GLY A 117 -0.53 11.64 -13.33
N ALA A 118 -0.40 10.44 -12.77
CA ALA A 118 -0.75 9.16 -13.41
C ALA A 118 -1.76 8.35 -12.54
N PRO A 119 -2.96 8.88 -12.24
CA PRO A 119 -3.89 8.25 -11.34
C PRO A 119 -4.30 6.86 -11.84
N LEU A 120 -4.19 5.84 -10.97
CA LEU A 120 -4.59 4.47 -11.26
C LEU A 120 -6.11 4.25 -11.16
N PHE A 121 -6.75 5.07 -10.33
CA PHE A 121 -8.16 4.98 -9.99
C PHE A 121 -8.78 6.38 -9.97
N ARG A 122 -10.11 6.44 -9.96
CA ARG A 122 -10.83 7.69 -9.79
C ARG A 122 -10.54 8.29 -8.41
N PRO A 123 -10.44 9.62 -8.27
CA PRO A 123 -10.14 10.28 -6.98
C PRO A 123 -11.08 9.84 -5.85
N GLU A 124 -12.36 9.63 -6.14
CA GLU A 124 -13.38 9.23 -5.17
C GLU A 124 -13.20 7.79 -4.65
N ALA A 125 -12.38 7.00 -5.33
CA ALA A 125 -12.12 5.60 -4.96
C ALA A 125 -10.85 5.42 -4.12
N LEU A 126 -9.99 6.43 -4.01
CA LEU A 126 -8.66 6.29 -3.39
C LEU A 126 -8.71 5.66 -2.00
N TYR A 127 -9.65 6.08 -1.17
CA TYR A 127 -9.84 5.57 0.20
C TYR A 127 -10.49 4.17 0.30
N ARG A 128 -10.81 3.55 -0.83
CA ARG A 128 -11.37 2.19 -0.92
C ARG A 128 -10.43 1.23 -1.61
N ILE A 129 -9.23 1.67 -1.93
CA ILE A 129 -8.25 0.83 -2.64
C ILE A 129 -7.68 -0.20 -1.68
N THR A 130 -7.82 -1.46 -2.04
CA THR A 130 -7.26 -2.60 -1.32
C THR A 130 -6.04 -3.14 -2.05
N PRO A 131 -5.19 -3.97 -1.41
CA PRO A 131 -4.11 -4.66 -2.10
C PRO A 131 -4.59 -5.47 -3.32
N GLN A 132 -5.82 -6.01 -3.28
CA GLN A 132 -6.40 -6.74 -4.41
C GLN A 132 -6.62 -5.86 -5.64
N HIS A 133 -7.09 -4.62 -5.46
CA HIS A 133 -7.29 -3.71 -6.58
C HIS A 133 -5.97 -3.39 -7.29
N LEU A 134 -4.90 -3.17 -6.53
CA LEU A 134 -3.57 -2.95 -7.10
C LEU A 134 -3.02 -4.21 -7.77
N TRP A 135 -3.26 -5.39 -7.17
CA TRP A 135 -2.87 -6.66 -7.76
C TRP A 135 -3.51 -6.92 -9.13
N MET A 136 -4.79 -6.56 -9.30
CA MET A 136 -5.53 -6.76 -10.55
C MET A 136 -5.01 -5.91 -11.71
N ILE A 137 -4.35 -4.79 -11.45
CA ILE A 137 -3.79 -3.89 -12.48
C ILE A 137 -2.27 -4.02 -12.65
N ALA A 138 -1.60 -4.71 -11.75
CA ALA A 138 -0.18 -5.00 -11.84
C ALA A 138 0.10 -6.15 -12.84
N LYS A 139 1.35 -6.16 -13.38
CA LYS A 139 1.83 -7.15 -14.35
C LYS A 139 3.03 -7.90 -13.82
#